data_0f6dc48bf1f93908c2ded933aef98454
#
_entry.id   0f6dc48bf1f93908c2ded933aef98454
#
_cell.length_a   1.000
_cell.length_b   1.000
_cell.length_c   1.000
_cell.angle_alpha   90.00
_cell.angle_beta   90.00
_cell.angle_gamma   90.00
#
_symmetry.space_group_name_H-M   'P 1'
#
loop_
_entity.id
_entity.type
_entity.pdbx_description
1 polymer ?
#
loop_
_entity_poly.entity_id
_entity_poly.type
_entity_poly.pdbx_seq_one_letter_code
_entity_poly.pdbx_strand_id
1 'polypeptide(L)'
;ETAKLPHIGYWKQLSSEGILSLRPDSVITWQDAGPQIVLDQLRAQKVNVVTLPRVPATLEQMYANIRQLAKTLQVPEQGEALVTQINQRLERGQQNVAAKKAPVKAMFILSAGGSAPQVAGKGSVADAILSLAGAENVATHQQYKSYSAESLIAANPEVIVVTSQMVDGDINRLRSIAGITHTAAWKN
;
A
#
# COMPACT_ATOMS: atom_id res chain seq x y z
N GLU A 1 1.85 -20.20 2.40
CA GLU A 1 0.69 -20.71 3.19
C GLU A 1 -0.65 -20.24 2.62
N THR A 2 -0.80 -18.95 2.24
CA THR A 2 -2.08 -18.40 1.74
C THR A 2 -2.52 -18.92 0.39
N ALA A 3 -1.61 -19.43 -0.46
CA ALA A 3 -1.93 -19.96 -1.80
C ALA A 3 -2.90 -21.18 -1.81
N LYS A 4 -3.10 -21.82 -0.66
CA LYS A 4 -4.02 -22.96 -0.48
C LYS A 4 -5.40 -22.55 0.02
N LEU A 5 -5.59 -21.27 0.37
CA LEU A 5 -6.85 -20.79 0.89
C LEU A 5 -7.82 -20.44 -0.25
N PRO A 6 -9.13 -20.65 -0.05
CA PRO A 6 -10.13 -20.23 -1.03
C PRO A 6 -10.07 -18.72 -1.29
N HIS A 7 -10.19 -18.33 -2.55
CA HIS A 7 -10.27 -16.92 -2.92
C HIS A 7 -11.72 -16.47 -2.95
N ILE A 8 -12.04 -15.38 -2.23
CA ILE A 8 -13.38 -14.78 -2.15
C ILE A 8 -13.57 -13.58 -3.09
N GLY A 9 -12.59 -13.34 -3.96
CA GLY A 9 -12.65 -12.28 -4.96
C GLY A 9 -12.00 -10.96 -4.54
N TYR A 10 -12.31 -9.91 -5.31
CA TYR A 10 -11.77 -8.57 -5.09
C TYR A 10 -12.58 -7.83 -4.02
N TRP A 11 -11.91 -7.21 -3.09
CA TRP A 11 -12.53 -6.57 -1.92
C TRP A 11 -13.56 -5.46 -2.23
N LYS A 12 -13.55 -4.88 -3.43
CA LYS A 12 -14.61 -3.95 -3.91
C LYS A 12 -15.76 -4.62 -4.66
N GLN A 13 -15.67 -5.93 -4.88
CA GLN A 13 -16.66 -6.72 -5.60
C GLN A 13 -16.94 -8.02 -4.86
N LEU A 14 -17.21 -7.90 -3.56
CA LEU A 14 -17.48 -9.03 -2.69
C LEU A 14 -18.83 -9.68 -3.02
N SER A 15 -18.93 -10.99 -2.75
CA SER A 15 -20.16 -11.77 -2.81
C SER A 15 -20.50 -12.32 -1.44
N SER A 16 -21.73 -12.06 -0.94
CA SER A 16 -22.17 -12.61 0.33
C SER A 16 -22.26 -14.13 0.30
N GLU A 17 -22.70 -14.72 -0.80
CA GLU A 17 -22.77 -16.18 -0.98
C GLU A 17 -21.37 -16.81 -0.91
N GLY A 18 -20.40 -16.28 -1.65
CA GLY A 18 -19.04 -16.77 -1.65
C GLY A 18 -18.39 -16.70 -0.28
N ILE A 19 -18.63 -15.63 0.49
CA ILE A 19 -18.12 -15.48 1.85
C ILE A 19 -18.82 -16.44 2.81
N LEU A 20 -20.16 -16.52 2.78
CA LEU A 20 -20.94 -17.36 3.69
C LEU A 20 -20.72 -18.85 3.45
N SER A 21 -20.35 -19.27 2.24
CA SER A 21 -20.01 -20.67 1.94
C SER A 21 -18.82 -21.17 2.76
N LEU A 22 -17.93 -20.27 3.20
CA LEU A 22 -16.79 -20.57 4.04
C LEU A 22 -17.14 -20.60 5.55
N ARG A 23 -18.39 -20.27 5.92
CA ARG A 23 -18.88 -20.23 7.30
C ARG A 23 -17.95 -19.45 8.27
N PRO A 24 -17.55 -18.22 7.95
CA PRO A 24 -16.64 -17.48 8.81
C PRO A 24 -17.35 -16.96 10.08
N ASP A 25 -16.66 -16.99 11.21
CA ASP A 25 -17.10 -16.31 12.43
C ASP A 25 -16.88 -14.79 12.32
N SER A 26 -15.82 -14.40 11.62
CA SER A 26 -15.45 -13.00 11.42
C SER A 26 -14.98 -12.76 9.99
N VAL A 27 -15.34 -11.59 9.46
CA VAL A 27 -14.83 -11.05 8.20
C VAL A 27 -14.08 -9.76 8.49
N ILE A 28 -12.82 -9.73 8.09
CA ILE A 28 -11.95 -8.56 8.24
C ILE A 28 -11.73 -7.97 6.87
N THR A 29 -12.01 -6.68 6.71
CA THR A 29 -11.88 -6.01 5.42
C THR A 29 -11.56 -4.52 5.60
N TRP A 30 -11.34 -3.82 4.49
CA TRP A 30 -11.18 -2.38 4.52
C TRP A 30 -12.53 -1.67 4.71
N GLN A 31 -12.49 -0.47 5.31
CA GLN A 31 -13.68 0.34 5.55
C GLN A 31 -14.44 0.70 4.26
N ASP A 32 -13.72 0.83 3.15
CA ASP A 32 -14.26 1.13 1.82
C ASP A 32 -14.45 -0.11 0.95
N ALA A 33 -14.53 -1.30 1.56
CA ALA A 33 -14.89 -2.54 0.87
C ALA A 33 -16.36 -2.51 0.44
N GLY A 34 -16.68 -3.28 -0.58
CA GLY A 34 -18.06 -3.25 -1.10
C GLY A 34 -18.41 -4.39 -2.05
N PRO A 35 -19.64 -4.39 -2.50
CA PRO A 35 -20.72 -3.42 -2.21
C PRO A 35 -21.15 -3.42 -0.73
N GLN A 36 -21.57 -2.27 -0.19
CA GLN A 36 -21.98 -2.14 1.22
C GLN A 36 -23.10 -3.11 1.60
N ILE A 37 -24.02 -3.37 0.68
CA ILE A 37 -25.12 -4.32 0.89
C ILE A 37 -24.61 -5.73 1.26
N VAL A 38 -23.46 -6.15 0.74
CA VAL A 38 -22.86 -7.44 1.09
C VAL A 38 -22.40 -7.46 2.54
N LEU A 39 -21.77 -6.38 3.02
CA LEU A 39 -21.35 -6.27 4.42
C LEU A 39 -22.55 -6.28 5.36
N ASP A 40 -23.66 -5.65 4.96
CA ASP A 40 -24.89 -5.61 5.75
C ASP A 40 -25.58 -6.99 5.76
N GLN A 41 -25.56 -7.73 4.65
CA GLN A 41 -26.04 -9.11 4.61
C GLN A 41 -25.24 -10.04 5.53
N LEU A 42 -23.91 -9.89 5.56
CA LEU A 42 -23.06 -10.66 6.47
C LEU A 42 -23.39 -10.37 7.94
N ARG A 43 -23.58 -9.10 8.31
CA ARG A 43 -24.00 -8.70 9.66
C ARG A 43 -25.37 -9.27 10.02
N ALA A 44 -26.33 -9.27 9.09
CA ALA A 44 -27.66 -9.86 9.28
C ALA A 44 -27.58 -11.38 9.56
N GLN A 45 -26.58 -12.06 9.00
CA GLN A 45 -26.28 -13.47 9.27
C GLN A 45 -25.41 -13.69 10.53
N LYS A 46 -25.27 -12.65 11.36
CA LYS A 46 -24.48 -12.67 12.61
C LYS A 46 -22.98 -12.91 12.44
N VAL A 47 -22.45 -12.70 11.23
CA VAL A 47 -21.00 -12.68 11.00
C VAL A 47 -20.42 -11.38 11.59
N ASN A 48 -19.36 -11.50 12.37
CA ASN A 48 -18.64 -10.34 12.90
C ASN A 48 -17.86 -9.64 11.77
N VAL A 49 -18.34 -8.49 11.29
CA VAL A 49 -17.71 -7.72 10.22
C VAL A 49 -16.87 -6.59 10.79
N VAL A 50 -15.55 -6.77 10.76
CA VAL A 50 -14.55 -5.80 11.22
C VAL A 50 -14.01 -5.04 10.02
N THR A 51 -14.19 -3.72 10.01
CA THR A 51 -13.69 -2.85 8.95
C THR A 51 -12.54 -1.99 9.46
N LEU A 52 -11.46 -1.92 8.69
CA LEU A 52 -10.26 -1.19 9.02
C LEU A 52 -10.09 0.01 8.08
N PRO A 53 -9.82 1.22 8.60
CA PRO A 53 -9.52 2.36 7.75
C PRO A 53 -8.14 2.20 7.09
N ARG A 54 -8.05 2.62 5.81
CA ARG A 54 -6.78 2.68 5.05
C ARG A 54 -6.19 4.07 5.00
N VAL A 55 -7.01 5.06 5.23
CA VAL A 55 -6.63 6.47 5.21
C VAL A 55 -7.05 7.13 6.53
N PRO A 56 -6.24 8.04 7.05
CA PRO A 56 -4.94 8.47 6.54
C PRO A 56 -3.89 7.36 6.59
N ALA A 57 -2.96 7.35 5.64
CA ALA A 57 -1.85 6.39 5.62
C ALA A 57 -0.74 6.84 6.58
N THR A 58 -0.96 6.66 7.87
CA THR A 58 -0.02 7.02 8.95
C THR A 58 0.38 5.81 9.78
N LEU A 59 1.48 5.92 10.52
CA LEU A 59 1.90 4.89 11.46
C LEU A 59 0.88 4.68 12.57
N GLU A 60 0.31 5.76 13.09
CA GLU A 60 -0.73 5.73 14.12
C GLU A 60 -1.93 4.92 13.66
N GLN A 61 -2.39 5.16 12.42
CA GLN A 61 -3.51 4.39 11.86
C GLN A 61 -3.14 2.92 11.67
N MET A 62 -1.94 2.62 11.22
CA MET A 62 -1.46 1.24 11.10
C MET A 62 -1.43 0.55 12.46
N TYR A 63 -0.92 1.20 13.50
CA TYR A 63 -0.89 0.65 14.86
C TYR A 63 -2.31 0.44 15.43
N ALA A 64 -3.22 1.39 15.19
CA ALA A 64 -4.61 1.24 15.57
C ALA A 64 -5.27 0.02 14.90
N ASN A 65 -4.99 -0.19 13.60
CA ASN A 65 -5.47 -1.36 12.86
C ASN A 65 -4.90 -2.68 13.42
N ILE A 66 -3.60 -2.72 13.74
CA ILE A 66 -2.97 -3.90 14.36
C ILE A 66 -3.63 -4.23 15.69
N ARG A 67 -3.85 -3.23 16.55
CA ARG A 67 -4.51 -3.41 17.85
C ARG A 67 -5.96 -3.87 17.69
N GLN A 68 -6.70 -3.29 16.75
CA GLN A 68 -8.07 -3.71 16.47
C GLN A 68 -8.13 -5.17 15.99
N LEU A 69 -7.22 -5.57 15.09
CA LEU A 69 -7.10 -6.95 14.63
C LEU A 69 -6.76 -7.89 15.78
N ALA A 70 -5.75 -7.57 16.56
CA ALA A 70 -5.31 -8.37 17.69
C ALA A 70 -6.42 -8.56 18.74
N LYS A 71 -7.20 -7.50 19.00
CA LYS A 71 -8.38 -7.59 19.88
C LYS A 71 -9.45 -8.52 19.28
N THR A 72 -9.74 -8.38 17.99
CA THR A 72 -10.72 -9.23 17.29
C THR A 72 -10.33 -10.71 17.33
N LEU A 73 -9.04 -10.99 17.16
CA LEU A 73 -8.46 -12.34 17.18
C LEU A 73 -8.14 -12.85 18.60
N GLN A 74 -8.46 -12.06 19.65
CA GLN A 74 -8.21 -12.39 21.06
C GLN A 74 -6.72 -12.62 21.42
N VAL A 75 -5.83 -11.89 20.72
CA VAL A 75 -4.37 -11.94 20.92
C VAL A 75 -3.75 -10.55 21.13
N PRO A 76 -4.27 -9.73 22.07
CA PRO A 76 -3.87 -8.33 22.23
C PRO A 76 -2.36 -8.17 22.53
N GLU A 77 -1.77 -9.06 23.32
CA GLU A 77 -0.32 -9.00 23.64
C GLU A 77 0.55 -9.17 22.40
N GLN A 78 0.16 -10.05 21.48
CA GLN A 78 0.86 -10.24 20.21
C GLN A 78 0.75 -8.98 19.32
N GLY A 79 -0.39 -8.28 19.38
CA GLY A 79 -0.57 -7.00 18.69
C GLY A 79 0.40 -5.93 19.20
N GLU A 80 0.53 -5.77 20.52
CA GLU A 80 1.47 -4.80 21.12
C GLU A 80 2.92 -5.19 20.85
N ALA A 81 3.26 -6.47 20.91
CA ALA A 81 4.60 -6.95 20.57
C ALA A 81 4.94 -6.62 19.09
N LEU A 82 4.00 -6.80 18.18
CA LEU A 82 4.18 -6.45 16.77
C LEU A 82 4.38 -4.94 16.57
N VAL A 83 3.58 -4.09 17.22
CA VAL A 83 3.72 -2.64 17.19
C VAL A 83 5.11 -2.23 17.68
N THR A 84 5.54 -2.79 18.82
CA THR A 84 6.87 -2.53 19.39
C THR A 84 7.99 -2.94 18.41
N GLN A 85 7.88 -4.10 17.80
CA GLN A 85 8.87 -4.59 16.83
C GLN A 85 8.96 -3.67 15.59
N ILE A 86 7.80 -3.20 15.09
CA ILE A 86 7.76 -2.27 13.96
C ILE A 86 8.46 -0.96 14.34
N ASN A 87 8.13 -0.37 15.51
CA ASN A 87 8.75 0.86 15.98
C ASN A 87 10.27 0.74 16.06
N GLN A 88 10.78 -0.31 16.68
CA GLN A 88 12.21 -0.55 16.78
C GLN A 88 12.91 -0.64 15.42
N ARG A 89 12.26 -1.26 14.44
CA ARG A 89 12.80 -1.35 13.07
C ARG A 89 12.81 0.02 12.37
N LEU A 90 11.75 0.80 12.55
CA LEU A 90 11.67 2.15 12.00
C LEU A 90 12.70 3.09 12.61
N GLU A 91 12.89 3.07 13.94
CA GLU A 91 13.90 3.87 14.62
C GLU A 91 15.31 3.57 14.09
N ARG A 92 15.66 2.30 13.92
CA ARG A 92 16.95 1.90 13.31
C ARG A 92 17.07 2.41 11.87
N GLY A 93 16.00 2.35 11.08
CA GLY A 93 15.97 2.90 9.73
C GLY A 93 16.19 4.41 9.73
N GLN A 94 15.51 5.15 10.60
CA GLN A 94 15.61 6.60 10.73
C GLN A 94 17.01 7.05 11.16
N GLN A 95 17.69 6.32 12.04
CA GLN A 95 19.07 6.61 12.41
C GLN A 95 20.01 6.57 11.18
N ASN A 96 19.81 5.62 10.28
CA ASN A 96 20.58 5.53 9.04
C ASN A 96 20.28 6.67 8.06
N VAL A 97 19.03 7.16 8.06
CA VAL A 97 18.58 8.28 7.22
C VAL A 97 19.10 9.63 7.75
N ALA A 98 19.08 9.83 9.07
CA ALA A 98 19.55 11.07 9.71
C ALA A 98 21.04 11.40 9.41
N ALA A 99 21.82 10.40 9.02
CA ALA A 99 23.21 10.59 8.59
C ALA A 99 23.35 11.20 7.18
N LYS A 100 22.28 11.28 6.39
CA LYS A 100 22.30 11.84 5.03
C LYS A 100 22.05 13.34 5.03
N LYS A 101 22.82 14.09 4.25
CA LYS A 101 22.76 15.56 4.18
C LYS A 101 21.51 16.11 3.46
N ALA A 102 20.88 15.35 2.58
CA ALA A 102 19.69 15.76 1.85
C ALA A 102 18.79 14.53 1.53
N PRO A 103 17.45 14.72 1.48
CA PRO A 103 16.55 13.66 1.06
C PRO A 103 16.77 13.33 -0.43
N VAL A 104 16.69 12.04 -0.75
CA VAL A 104 16.75 11.55 -2.14
C VAL A 104 15.39 11.82 -2.81
N LYS A 105 15.40 12.37 -4.01
CA LYS A 105 14.20 12.60 -4.81
C LYS A 105 13.69 11.28 -5.37
N ALA A 106 12.56 10.82 -4.87
CA ALA A 106 12.00 9.52 -5.23
C ALA A 106 10.60 9.64 -5.85
N MET A 107 10.24 8.67 -6.67
CA MET A 107 8.91 8.51 -7.23
C MET A 107 8.48 7.05 -7.08
N PHE A 108 7.22 6.83 -6.70
CA PHE A 108 6.65 5.49 -6.68
C PHE A 108 5.69 5.30 -7.87
N ILE A 109 5.93 4.26 -8.68
CA ILE A 109 5.07 3.87 -9.78
C ILE A 109 4.31 2.60 -9.38
N LEU A 110 2.97 2.70 -9.30
CA LEU A 110 2.11 1.60 -8.88
C LEU A 110 1.87 0.60 -10.01
N SER A 111 1.64 1.10 -11.21
CA SER A 111 1.39 0.27 -12.39
C SER A 111 1.78 1.02 -13.67
N ALA A 112 2.12 0.27 -14.69
CA ALA A 112 2.43 0.75 -16.04
C ALA A 112 1.57 0.04 -17.10
N GLY A 113 0.44 -0.51 -16.70
CA GLY A 113 -0.54 -1.10 -17.62
C GLY A 113 -1.30 0.00 -18.36
N GLY A 114 -1.22 0.02 -19.70
CA GLY A 114 -1.83 1.05 -20.53
C GLY A 114 -0.84 2.11 -21.03
N SER A 115 -1.34 3.27 -21.46
CA SER A 115 -0.53 4.32 -22.11
C SER A 115 0.27 5.20 -21.15
N ALA A 116 -0.02 5.19 -19.85
CA ALA A 116 0.63 6.05 -18.88
C ALA A 116 0.76 5.38 -17.50
N PRO A 117 1.93 5.55 -16.81
CA PRO A 117 2.15 5.00 -15.49
C PRO A 117 1.28 5.70 -14.44
N GLN A 118 0.76 4.92 -13.48
CA GLN A 118 0.10 5.43 -12.29
C GLN A 118 1.14 5.78 -11.22
N VAL A 119 1.28 7.05 -10.93
CA VAL A 119 2.25 7.58 -9.97
C VAL A 119 1.57 7.90 -8.66
N ALA A 120 2.20 7.54 -7.56
CA ALA A 120 1.74 7.81 -6.20
C ALA A 120 2.13 9.23 -5.77
N GLY A 121 1.15 10.06 -5.50
CA GLY A 121 1.30 11.41 -4.96
C GLY A 121 1.10 11.48 -3.46
N LYS A 122 0.97 12.69 -2.94
CA LYS A 122 0.83 13.01 -1.52
C LYS A 122 -0.38 12.32 -0.88
N GLY A 123 -0.22 11.92 0.38
CA GLY A 123 -1.27 11.25 1.16
C GLY A 123 -1.56 9.81 0.76
N SER A 124 -0.85 9.25 -0.21
CA SER A 124 -0.91 7.82 -0.54
C SER A 124 -0.07 6.99 0.43
N VAL A 125 -0.32 5.68 0.49
CA VAL A 125 0.52 4.74 1.27
C VAL A 125 1.97 4.76 0.80
N ALA A 126 2.19 4.87 -0.52
CA ALA A 126 3.54 4.95 -1.08
C ALA A 126 4.26 6.24 -0.68
N ASP A 127 3.56 7.38 -0.62
CA ASP A 127 4.11 8.65 -0.09
C ASP A 127 4.59 8.51 1.36
N ALA A 128 3.76 7.87 2.20
CA ALA A 128 4.14 7.56 3.58
C ALA A 128 5.39 6.68 3.67
N ILE A 129 5.49 5.64 2.83
CA ILE A 129 6.67 4.75 2.78
C ILE A 129 7.92 5.52 2.34
N LEU A 130 7.83 6.35 1.29
CA LEU A 130 8.95 7.17 0.84
C LEU A 130 9.43 8.12 1.94
N SER A 131 8.48 8.78 2.63
CA SER A 131 8.78 9.70 3.74
C SER A 131 9.45 8.97 4.91
N LEU A 132 8.98 7.78 5.29
CA LEU A 132 9.59 6.95 6.34
C LEU A 132 11.00 6.49 5.97
N ALA A 133 11.28 6.29 4.67
CA ALA A 133 12.60 5.99 4.14
C ALA A 133 13.50 7.24 4.01
N GLY A 134 13.03 8.42 4.41
CA GLY A 134 13.77 9.69 4.32
C GLY A 134 13.92 10.20 2.89
N ALA A 135 13.04 9.81 1.99
CA ALA A 135 13.01 10.28 0.62
C ALA A 135 11.97 11.42 0.44
N GLU A 136 12.23 12.29 -0.51
CA GLU A 136 11.29 13.29 -0.98
C GLU A 136 10.47 12.72 -2.15
N ASN A 137 9.15 12.59 -1.98
CA ASN A 137 8.30 12.24 -3.11
C ASN A 137 8.16 13.43 -4.06
N VAL A 138 8.68 13.31 -5.27
CA VAL A 138 8.64 14.36 -6.29
C VAL A 138 7.26 14.54 -6.92
N ALA A 139 6.34 13.61 -6.71
CA ALA A 139 4.94 13.72 -7.15
C ALA A 139 4.15 14.60 -6.19
N THR A 140 3.73 15.78 -6.63
CA THR A 140 3.08 16.81 -5.80
C THR A 140 1.55 16.73 -5.77
N HIS A 141 0.92 15.95 -6.67
CA HIS A 141 -0.51 15.74 -6.69
C HIS A 141 -0.98 14.87 -5.52
N GLN A 142 -2.28 14.88 -5.24
CA GLN A 142 -2.88 14.02 -4.21
C GLN A 142 -3.19 12.63 -4.77
N GLN A 143 -3.03 11.60 -3.93
CA GLN A 143 -3.35 10.21 -4.23
C GLN A 143 -2.63 9.68 -5.49
N TYR A 144 -3.30 8.98 -6.38
CA TYR A 144 -2.72 8.39 -7.59
C TYR A 144 -3.16 9.14 -8.83
N LYS A 145 -2.21 9.40 -9.75
CA LYS A 145 -2.47 10.08 -11.02
C LYS A 145 -1.61 9.49 -12.13
N SER A 146 -2.17 9.41 -13.33
CA SER A 146 -1.40 9.04 -14.53
C SER A 146 -0.43 10.15 -14.92
N TYR A 147 0.81 9.79 -15.21
CA TYR A 147 1.85 10.71 -15.69
C TYR A 147 2.09 10.52 -17.18
N SER A 148 2.18 11.64 -17.92
CA SER A 148 2.73 11.64 -19.28
C SER A 148 4.26 11.49 -19.24
N ALA A 149 4.85 11.21 -20.40
CA ALA A 149 6.31 11.17 -20.54
C ALA A 149 6.97 12.49 -20.11
N GLU A 150 6.38 13.62 -20.50
CA GLU A 150 6.88 14.95 -20.15
C GLU A 150 6.79 15.21 -18.66
N SER A 151 5.70 14.79 -18.00
CA SER A 151 5.53 14.91 -16.54
C SER A 151 6.57 14.07 -15.79
N LEU A 152 6.86 12.88 -16.30
CA LEU A 152 7.87 11.98 -15.71
C LEU A 152 9.29 12.57 -15.84
N ILE A 153 9.63 13.09 -17.02
CA ILE A 153 10.92 13.74 -17.30
C ILE A 153 11.06 15.01 -16.46
N ALA A 154 10.02 15.84 -16.37
CA ALA A 154 10.04 17.07 -15.58
C ALA A 154 10.21 16.81 -14.08
N ALA A 155 9.57 15.77 -13.56
CA ALA A 155 9.72 15.37 -12.16
C ALA A 155 11.12 14.86 -11.85
N ASN A 156 11.80 14.28 -12.81
CA ASN A 156 13.20 13.81 -12.80
C ASN A 156 13.63 13.17 -11.47
N PRO A 157 13.01 12.06 -11.04
CA PRO A 157 13.39 11.38 -9.81
C PRO A 157 14.81 10.82 -9.90
N GLU A 158 15.51 10.78 -8.77
CA GLU A 158 16.81 10.11 -8.61
C GLU A 158 16.65 8.61 -8.32
N VAL A 159 15.48 8.22 -7.75
CA VAL A 159 15.10 6.85 -7.46
C VAL A 159 13.66 6.60 -7.88
N ILE A 160 13.41 5.51 -8.60
CA ILE A 160 12.07 5.02 -8.90
C ILE A 160 11.83 3.75 -8.12
N VAL A 161 10.76 3.73 -7.33
CA VAL A 161 10.31 2.57 -6.55
C VAL A 161 9.12 1.94 -7.28
N VAL A 162 9.16 0.63 -7.44
CA VAL A 162 8.09 -0.16 -8.05
C VAL A 162 7.84 -1.42 -7.23
N THR A 163 6.68 -2.06 -7.41
CA THR A 163 6.45 -3.37 -6.82
C THR A 163 7.14 -4.47 -7.64
N SER A 164 7.59 -5.54 -6.98
CA SER A 164 8.16 -6.72 -7.67
C SER A 164 7.19 -7.33 -8.69
N GLN A 165 5.89 -7.29 -8.41
CA GLN A 165 4.84 -7.75 -9.32
C GLN A 165 4.79 -6.95 -10.63
N MET A 166 5.08 -5.64 -10.58
CA MET A 166 5.07 -4.79 -11.77
C MET A 166 6.17 -5.17 -12.76
N VAL A 167 7.33 -5.55 -12.28
CA VAL A 167 8.49 -5.87 -13.09
C VAL A 167 8.70 -7.38 -13.28
N ASP A 168 8.01 -8.23 -12.52
CA ASP A 168 8.10 -9.70 -12.59
C ASP A 168 9.58 -10.17 -12.57
N GLY A 169 10.38 -9.55 -11.71
CA GLY A 169 11.80 -9.83 -11.56
C GLY A 169 12.72 -9.20 -12.61
N ASP A 170 12.20 -8.57 -13.67
CA ASP A 170 13.00 -7.90 -14.71
C ASP A 170 12.76 -6.38 -14.74
N ILE A 171 13.71 -5.63 -14.19
CA ILE A 171 13.67 -4.16 -14.16
C ILE A 171 13.65 -3.52 -15.57
N ASN A 172 14.14 -4.23 -16.60
CA ASN A 172 14.12 -3.71 -17.97
C ASN A 172 12.70 -3.54 -18.52
N ARG A 173 11.70 -4.18 -17.95
CA ARG A 173 10.28 -3.95 -18.31
C ARG A 173 9.88 -2.49 -18.15
N LEU A 174 10.52 -1.74 -17.25
CA LEU A 174 10.27 -0.32 -17.07
C LEU A 174 10.65 0.51 -18.30
N ARG A 175 11.48 0.02 -19.19
CA ARG A 175 11.86 0.73 -20.45
C ARG A 175 10.64 1.03 -21.34
N SER A 176 9.59 0.24 -21.21
CA SER A 176 8.34 0.46 -21.95
C SER A 176 7.58 1.73 -21.49
N ILE A 177 7.90 2.24 -20.30
CA ILE A 177 7.31 3.48 -19.79
C ILE A 177 7.92 4.67 -20.50
N ALA A 178 7.11 5.40 -21.25
CA ALA A 178 7.57 6.56 -22.00
C ALA A 178 8.19 7.62 -21.07
N GLY A 179 9.40 8.08 -21.39
CA GLY A 179 10.12 9.08 -20.62
C GLY A 179 11.00 8.55 -19.48
N ILE A 180 10.86 7.29 -19.05
CA ILE A 180 11.59 6.75 -17.88
C ILE A 180 13.09 6.77 -18.10
N THR A 181 13.55 6.44 -19.31
CA THR A 181 14.98 6.39 -19.68
C THR A 181 15.66 7.76 -19.69
N HIS A 182 14.89 8.84 -19.61
CA HIS A 182 15.40 10.21 -19.55
C HIS A 182 15.54 10.74 -18.12
N THR A 183 15.07 10.00 -17.13
CA THR A 183 15.16 10.39 -15.70
C THR A 183 16.56 10.10 -15.13
N ALA A 184 16.92 10.83 -14.07
CA ALA A 184 18.17 10.59 -13.33
C ALA A 184 18.22 9.17 -12.75
N ALA A 185 17.10 8.65 -12.28
CA ALA A 185 16.97 7.28 -11.74
C ALA A 185 17.34 6.18 -12.74
N TRP A 186 17.19 6.43 -14.02
CA TRP A 186 17.57 5.47 -15.06
C TRP A 186 19.02 5.58 -15.51
N LYS A 187 19.58 6.78 -15.42
CA LYS A 187 20.93 7.10 -15.93
C LYS A 187 22.04 6.77 -14.94
N ASN A 188 21.70 6.67 -13.64
CA ASN A 188 22.60 6.34 -12.53
C ASN A 188 22.53 4.86 -12.19
#